data_05ec997722bf65aa9522d4eabd566510
#
_entry.id   05ec997722bf65aa9522d4eabd566510
#
_cell.length_a   1.000
_cell.length_b   1.000
_cell.length_c   1.000
_cell.angle_alpha   90.00
_cell.angle_beta   90.00
_cell.angle_gamma   90.00
#
_symmetry.space_group_name_H-M   'P 1'
#
loop_
_entity.id
_entity.type
_entity.pdbx_description
1 polymer ?
#
loop_
_entity_poly.entity_id
_entity_poly.type
_entity_poly.pdbx_seq_one_letter_code
_entity_poly.pdbx_strand_id
1 'polypeptide(L)'
;GTVVSVDLSLQWDQTWITGIESFENIHHLILYDFAVHWFDITNCFMRGHDPVSVYANAVRFKDQKFTPPAIASAIVNYPEGQATMSFNSHTLLGEEDVTTVVGTKGTLRSRGPGLNDQPLMEVYTEEGECKVPLEGNWFENGFQGTMGELLCAIEEDRDPENSARDNLNSLALCFAGIKSADTQEVVKPGEVRKIEG
;
A
#
# COMPACT_ATOMS: atom_id res chain seq x y z
N GLY A 1 14.41 15.83 -3.64
CA GLY A 1 15.42 14.94 -3.06
C GLY A 1 15.13 13.49 -3.42
N THR A 2 15.98 12.59 -2.97
CA THR A 2 15.77 11.14 -3.10
C THR A 2 14.92 10.65 -1.93
N VAL A 3 13.93 9.81 -2.17
CA VAL A 3 13.15 9.17 -1.12
C VAL A 3 14.03 8.10 -0.44
N VAL A 4 14.03 8.08 0.89
CA VAL A 4 14.80 7.14 1.70
C VAL A 4 13.93 6.26 2.57
N SER A 5 12.73 6.69 2.95
CA SER A 5 11.75 5.81 3.58
C SER A 5 10.31 6.17 3.23
N VAL A 6 9.47 5.14 3.28
CA VAL A 6 8.01 5.23 3.17
C VAL A 6 7.40 4.46 4.33
N ASP A 7 6.54 5.10 5.10
CA ASP A 7 5.80 4.47 6.20
C ASP A 7 4.31 4.62 5.97
N LEU A 8 3.62 3.49 5.93
CA LEU A 8 2.19 3.38 5.67
C LEU A 8 1.51 2.68 6.85
N SER A 9 0.57 3.35 7.50
CA SER A 9 -0.17 2.80 8.64
C SER A 9 -1.66 2.96 8.43
N LEU A 10 -2.35 1.83 8.36
CA LEU A 10 -3.77 1.76 8.06
C LEU A 10 -4.53 1.02 9.15
N GLN A 11 -5.51 1.72 9.70
CA GLN A 11 -6.36 1.25 10.77
C GLN A 11 -7.82 1.46 10.35
N TRP A 12 -8.56 0.37 10.06
CA TRP A 12 -9.94 0.49 9.59
C TRP A 12 -10.82 -0.67 10.04
N ASP A 13 -12.13 -0.52 9.94
CA ASP A 13 -13.09 -1.58 10.20
C ASP A 13 -13.51 -2.30 8.91
N GLN A 14 -13.08 -3.55 8.77
CA GLN A 14 -13.50 -4.43 7.68
C GLN A 14 -14.39 -5.59 8.18
N THR A 15 -14.93 -5.50 9.39
CA THR A 15 -15.75 -6.59 9.95
C THR A 15 -17.03 -6.89 9.17
N TRP A 16 -17.43 -5.97 8.29
CA TRP A 16 -18.56 -6.14 7.37
C TRP A 16 -18.40 -7.31 6.40
N ILE A 17 -17.18 -7.80 6.16
CA ILE A 17 -16.94 -8.97 5.30
C ILE A 17 -17.32 -10.29 5.96
N THR A 18 -17.59 -10.31 7.27
CA THR A 18 -17.89 -11.53 8.01
C THR A 18 -19.08 -12.28 7.40
N GLY A 19 -18.84 -13.54 7.02
CA GLY A 19 -19.84 -14.40 6.37
C GLY A 19 -20.04 -14.15 4.87
N ILE A 20 -19.24 -13.28 4.25
CA ILE A 20 -19.24 -13.09 2.80
C ILE A 20 -18.21 -14.04 2.19
N GLU A 21 -18.67 -15.15 1.60
CA GLU A 21 -17.84 -16.25 1.11
C GLU A 21 -16.71 -15.80 0.16
N SER A 22 -16.97 -14.82 -0.69
CA SER A 22 -15.98 -14.29 -1.64
C SER A 22 -14.77 -13.63 -0.96
N PHE A 23 -14.93 -13.10 0.26
CA PHE A 23 -13.84 -12.54 1.04
C PHE A 23 -13.25 -13.55 2.03
N GLU A 24 -14.10 -14.39 2.63
CA GLU A 24 -13.70 -15.38 3.64
C GLU A 24 -12.70 -16.42 3.09
N ASN A 25 -12.72 -16.65 1.79
CA ASN A 25 -11.87 -17.63 1.11
C ASN A 25 -10.60 -17.02 0.48
N ILE A 26 -10.36 -15.72 0.59
CA ILE A 26 -9.14 -15.11 0.06
C ILE A 26 -7.98 -15.36 1.04
N HIS A 27 -6.98 -16.09 0.58
CA HIS A 27 -5.75 -16.32 1.34
C HIS A 27 -5.01 -15.00 1.59
N HIS A 28 -4.72 -14.70 2.85
CA HIS A 28 -4.12 -13.42 3.27
C HIS A 28 -4.81 -12.20 2.66
N LEU A 29 -6.14 -12.11 2.81
CA LEU A 29 -6.97 -11.04 2.25
C LEU A 29 -6.32 -9.64 2.34
N ILE A 30 -5.78 -9.27 3.51
CA ILE A 30 -5.16 -7.95 3.69
C ILE A 30 -3.95 -7.76 2.79
N LEU A 31 -3.09 -8.77 2.67
CA LEU A 31 -1.88 -8.66 1.84
C LEU A 31 -2.20 -8.77 0.35
N TYR A 32 -3.19 -9.56 -0.03
CA TYR A 32 -3.52 -9.85 -1.42
C TYR A 32 -4.47 -8.83 -2.04
N ASP A 33 -5.66 -8.70 -1.48
CA ASP A 33 -6.73 -7.87 -2.04
C ASP A 33 -6.52 -6.39 -1.69
N PHE A 34 -6.01 -6.14 -0.48
CA PHE A 34 -5.92 -4.81 0.08
C PHE A 34 -4.54 -4.17 -0.10
N ALA A 35 -3.50 -4.77 0.47
CA ALA A 35 -2.16 -4.18 0.47
C ALA A 35 -1.52 -4.08 -0.93
N VAL A 36 -2.05 -4.74 -1.96
CA VAL A 36 -1.60 -4.56 -3.34
C VAL A 36 -1.57 -3.08 -3.75
N HIS A 37 -2.52 -2.28 -3.29
CA HIS A 37 -2.56 -0.84 -3.54
C HIS A 37 -1.41 -0.09 -2.86
N TRP A 38 -1.06 -0.48 -1.63
CA TRP A 38 0.05 0.14 -0.88
C TRP A 38 1.42 -0.33 -1.37
N PHE A 39 1.54 -1.55 -1.87
CA PHE A 39 2.72 -1.98 -2.61
C PHE A 39 2.89 -1.17 -3.89
N ASP A 40 1.80 -0.84 -4.58
CA ASP A 40 1.83 0.01 -5.78
C ASP A 40 2.23 1.45 -5.45
N ILE A 41 1.61 2.07 -4.46
CA ILE A 41 1.98 3.41 -3.97
C ILE A 41 3.45 3.43 -3.54
N THR A 42 3.94 2.38 -2.87
CA THR A 42 5.34 2.26 -2.48
C THR A 42 6.26 2.26 -3.71
N ASN A 43 5.93 1.50 -4.75
CA ASN A 43 6.69 1.52 -6.00
C ASN A 43 6.68 2.91 -6.66
N CYS A 44 5.57 3.64 -6.58
CA CYS A 44 5.49 5.01 -7.07
C CYS A 44 6.43 5.94 -6.31
N PHE A 45 6.44 5.89 -4.98
CA PHE A 45 7.33 6.72 -4.15
C PHE A 45 8.80 6.34 -4.27
N MET A 46 9.09 5.05 -4.38
CA MET A 46 10.44 4.52 -4.49
C MET A 46 10.91 4.35 -5.95
N ARG A 47 10.25 5.03 -6.88
CA ARG A 47 10.57 4.95 -8.33
C ARG A 47 12.06 5.21 -8.57
N GLY A 48 12.70 4.32 -9.32
CA GLY A 48 14.12 4.34 -9.59
C GLY A 48 14.98 3.54 -8.62
N HIS A 49 14.36 2.89 -7.62
CA HIS A 49 15.01 1.97 -6.70
C HIS A 49 14.42 0.56 -6.88
N ASP A 50 15.28 -0.41 -7.14
CA ASP A 50 14.86 -1.81 -7.23
C ASP A 50 14.76 -2.42 -5.83
N PRO A 51 13.61 -3.04 -5.46
CA PRO A 51 13.46 -3.68 -4.16
C PRO A 51 14.34 -4.93 -4.07
N VAL A 52 15.00 -5.10 -2.94
CA VAL A 52 15.93 -6.23 -2.66
C VAL A 52 15.19 -7.40 -2.03
N SER A 53 14.33 -7.11 -1.06
CA SER A 53 13.65 -8.16 -0.30
C SER A 53 12.37 -7.64 0.35
N VAL A 54 11.46 -8.59 0.63
CA VAL A 54 10.23 -8.36 1.40
C VAL A 54 10.22 -9.32 2.58
N TYR A 55 9.88 -8.80 3.76
CA TYR A 55 9.46 -9.60 4.91
C TYR A 55 8.06 -9.17 5.30
N ALA A 56 7.17 -10.12 5.52
CA ALA A 56 5.81 -9.83 5.96
C ALA A 56 5.33 -10.85 7.00
N ASN A 57 4.37 -10.41 7.81
CA ASN A 57 3.68 -11.24 8.78
C ASN A 57 2.18 -10.94 8.74
N ALA A 58 1.37 -11.96 8.96
CA ALA A 58 -0.07 -11.82 9.07
C ALA A 58 -0.56 -12.58 10.32
N VAL A 59 -1.44 -11.95 11.09
CA VAL A 59 -1.87 -12.45 12.38
C VAL A 59 -3.39 -12.45 12.49
N ARG A 60 -3.92 -13.56 12.98
CA ARG A 60 -5.31 -13.69 13.37
C ARG A 60 -5.41 -13.68 14.89
N PHE A 61 -6.17 -12.76 15.48
CA PHE A 61 -6.38 -12.74 16.91
C PHE A 61 -7.57 -13.63 17.34
N LYS A 62 -7.61 -14.00 18.63
CA LYS A 62 -8.46 -15.06 19.17
C LYS A 62 -9.97 -14.90 18.87
N ASP A 63 -10.50 -13.70 18.97
CA ASP A 63 -11.94 -13.44 18.87
C ASP A 63 -12.33 -12.80 17.51
N GLN A 64 -11.43 -12.87 16.53
CA GLN A 64 -11.67 -12.39 15.18
C GLN A 64 -12.79 -13.20 14.51
N LYS A 65 -13.74 -12.52 13.87
CA LYS A 65 -14.95 -13.14 13.33
C LYS A 65 -14.77 -13.68 11.93
N PHE A 66 -14.10 -12.94 11.04
CA PHE A 66 -13.83 -13.38 9.65
C PHE A 66 -12.56 -14.24 9.59
N THR A 67 -12.47 -15.09 8.56
CA THR A 67 -11.43 -16.14 8.45
C THR A 67 -10.02 -15.61 8.13
N PRO A 68 -9.81 -14.72 7.14
CA PRO A 68 -8.47 -14.23 6.83
C PRO A 68 -7.86 -13.41 7.98
N PRO A 69 -6.52 -13.41 8.15
CA PRO A 69 -5.87 -12.56 9.16
C PRO A 69 -6.30 -11.09 9.08
N ALA A 70 -6.65 -10.50 10.22
CA ALA A 70 -7.07 -9.09 10.31
C ALA A 70 -5.91 -8.11 10.50
N ILE A 71 -4.76 -8.61 10.90
CA ILE A 71 -3.57 -7.79 11.16
C ILE A 71 -2.45 -8.28 10.25
N ALA A 72 -1.78 -7.36 9.56
CA ALA A 72 -0.62 -7.68 8.76
C ALA A 72 0.41 -6.56 8.81
N SER A 73 1.66 -6.90 8.56
CA SER A 73 2.73 -5.93 8.37
C SER A 73 3.67 -6.41 7.28
N ALA A 74 4.30 -5.47 6.59
CA ALA A 74 5.31 -5.76 5.59
C ALA A 74 6.46 -4.75 5.66
N ILE A 75 7.67 -5.23 5.36
CA ILE A 75 8.88 -4.42 5.21
C ILE A 75 9.44 -4.72 3.82
N VAL A 76 9.63 -3.70 3.02
CA VAL A 76 10.31 -3.77 1.72
C VAL A 76 11.66 -3.08 1.85
N ASN A 77 12.73 -3.82 1.61
CA ASN A 77 14.09 -3.28 1.65
C ASN A 77 14.57 -2.90 0.25
N TYR A 78 15.22 -1.77 0.17
CA TYR A 78 15.94 -1.26 -0.99
C TYR A 78 17.42 -1.08 -0.66
N PRO A 79 18.32 -0.94 -1.64
CA PRO A 79 19.76 -0.77 -1.36
C PRO A 79 20.07 0.43 -0.44
N GLU A 80 19.30 1.51 -0.59
CA GLU A 80 19.49 2.77 0.15
C GLU A 80 18.20 3.30 0.76
N GLY A 81 17.26 2.43 1.09
CA GLY A 81 15.98 2.85 1.66
C GLY A 81 15.14 1.68 2.14
N GLN A 82 13.99 2.02 2.71
CA GLN A 82 13.05 1.03 3.24
C GLN A 82 11.62 1.55 3.14
N ALA A 83 10.68 0.65 2.89
CA ALA A 83 9.25 0.92 3.11
C ALA A 83 8.71 -0.02 4.19
N THR A 84 7.86 0.52 5.07
CA THR A 84 7.15 -0.22 6.10
C THR A 84 5.66 -0.05 5.94
N MET A 85 4.91 -1.12 6.18
CA MET A 85 3.46 -1.15 6.10
C MET A 85 2.89 -1.84 7.32
N SER A 86 1.86 -1.24 7.91
CA SER A 86 1.12 -1.80 9.04
C SER A 86 -0.38 -1.70 8.75
N PHE A 87 -1.05 -2.83 8.83
CA PHE A 87 -2.48 -2.96 8.52
C PHE A 87 -3.21 -3.58 9.70
N ASN A 88 -4.33 -2.97 10.11
CA ASN A 88 -5.27 -3.55 11.05
C ASN A 88 -6.70 -3.32 10.56
N SER A 89 -7.31 -4.34 10.01
CA SER A 89 -8.67 -4.30 9.47
C SER A 89 -9.76 -4.59 10.50
N HIS A 90 -9.42 -4.54 11.78
CA HIS A 90 -10.38 -4.70 12.87
C HIS A 90 -10.35 -3.51 13.85
N THR A 91 -10.10 -2.34 13.34
CA THR A 91 -10.14 -1.10 14.13
C THR A 91 -11.56 -0.56 14.14
N LEU A 92 -12.35 -0.96 15.13
CA LEU A 92 -13.77 -0.60 15.26
C LEU A 92 -13.99 0.87 15.65
N LEU A 93 -12.99 1.51 16.25
CA LEU A 93 -13.03 2.89 16.72
C LEU A 93 -11.67 3.54 16.51
N GLY A 94 -11.66 4.76 16.02
CA GLY A 94 -10.42 5.50 15.77
C GLY A 94 -9.70 5.03 14.50
N GLU A 95 -10.45 4.82 13.42
CA GLU A 95 -9.88 4.55 12.12
C GLU A 95 -8.93 5.66 11.70
N GLU A 96 -7.83 5.29 11.05
CA GLU A 96 -6.84 6.27 10.58
C GLU A 96 -6.02 5.67 9.43
N ASP A 97 -5.75 6.48 8.40
CA ASP A 97 -4.77 6.21 7.36
C ASP A 97 -3.67 7.27 7.42
N VAL A 98 -2.43 6.84 7.60
CA VAL A 98 -1.25 7.71 7.65
C VAL A 98 -0.22 7.25 6.65
N THR A 99 0.16 8.15 5.76
CA THR A 99 1.29 7.99 4.84
C THR A 99 2.38 8.99 5.19
N THR A 100 3.60 8.50 5.42
CA THR A 100 4.78 9.35 5.62
C THR A 100 5.85 8.97 4.60
N VAL A 101 6.33 9.96 3.84
CA VAL A 101 7.41 9.80 2.87
C VAL A 101 8.57 10.70 3.28
N VAL A 102 9.71 10.12 3.60
CA VAL A 102 10.91 10.86 3.99
C VAL A 102 11.90 10.85 2.84
N GLY A 103 12.32 12.02 2.45
CA GLY A 103 13.38 12.23 1.45
C GLY A 103 14.56 13.01 2.02
N THR A 104 15.65 13.05 1.27
CA THR A 104 16.88 13.78 1.66
C THR A 104 16.72 15.30 1.74
N LYS A 105 15.61 15.85 1.25
CA LYS A 105 15.34 17.29 1.26
C LYS A 105 14.05 17.70 1.98
N GLY A 106 13.32 16.72 2.54
CA GLY A 106 12.08 17.01 3.25
C GLY A 106 11.25 15.77 3.51
N THR A 107 10.15 15.98 4.20
CA THR A 107 9.18 14.94 4.55
C THR A 107 7.79 15.37 4.09
N LEU A 108 7.05 14.41 3.53
CA LEU A 108 5.62 14.54 3.26
C LEU A 108 4.87 13.65 4.24
N ARG A 109 3.75 14.12 4.74
CA ARG A 109 2.83 13.32 5.55
C ARG A 109 1.41 13.63 5.18
N SER A 110 0.63 12.60 4.85
CA SER A 110 -0.82 12.73 4.76
C SER A 110 -1.49 11.90 5.84
N ARG A 111 -2.66 12.35 6.28
CA ARG A 111 -3.44 11.69 7.31
C ARG A 111 -4.92 11.87 7.02
N GLY A 112 -5.67 10.77 7.16
CA GLY A 112 -7.11 10.75 7.01
C GLY A 112 -7.80 9.98 8.13
N PRO A 113 -9.11 10.22 8.35
CA PRO A 113 -9.90 9.55 9.36
C PRO A 113 -10.29 8.11 8.97
N GLY A 114 -9.87 7.65 7.83
CA GLY A 114 -10.14 6.32 7.28
C GLY A 114 -9.52 6.17 5.91
N LEU A 115 -9.81 5.07 5.23
CA LEU A 115 -9.14 4.70 3.98
C LEU A 115 -9.37 5.64 2.79
N ASN A 116 -10.53 6.28 2.73
CA ASN A 116 -10.99 6.96 1.53
C ASN A 116 -10.77 8.48 1.55
N ASP A 117 -10.44 9.03 2.70
CA ASP A 117 -10.33 10.46 2.90
C ASP A 117 -8.97 10.83 3.48
N GLN A 118 -8.18 11.57 2.71
CA GLN A 118 -6.95 12.20 3.17
C GLN A 118 -7.04 13.71 2.91
N PRO A 119 -7.65 14.47 3.81
CA PRO A 119 -7.97 15.88 3.57
C PRO A 119 -6.78 16.82 3.64
N LEU A 120 -5.64 16.34 4.15
CA LEU A 120 -4.49 17.17 4.42
C LEU A 120 -3.17 16.48 4.12
N MET A 121 -2.28 17.19 3.43
CA MET A 121 -0.87 16.83 3.31
C MET A 121 -0.01 17.90 4.00
N GLU A 122 0.89 17.45 4.86
CA GLU A 122 1.90 18.27 5.51
C GLU A 122 3.23 18.10 4.77
N VAL A 123 3.90 19.22 4.51
CA VAL A 123 5.20 19.25 3.81
C VAL A 123 6.21 19.94 4.73
N TYR A 124 7.32 19.27 5.01
CA TYR A 124 8.41 19.77 5.85
C TYR A 124 9.69 19.84 5.03
N THR A 125 10.32 21.02 5.00
CA THR A 125 11.60 21.28 4.32
C THR A 125 12.49 22.13 5.20
N GLU A 126 13.73 22.38 4.78
CA GLU A 126 14.63 23.32 5.47
C GLU A 126 14.08 24.76 5.50
N GLU A 127 13.22 25.12 4.55
CA GLU A 127 12.60 26.45 4.45
C GLU A 127 11.40 26.64 5.38
N GLY A 128 10.89 25.53 5.96
CA GLY A 128 9.76 25.54 6.86
C GLY A 128 8.75 24.44 6.59
N GLU A 129 7.55 24.60 7.16
CA GLU A 129 6.42 23.69 6.97
C GLU A 129 5.27 24.36 6.22
N CYS A 130 4.53 23.57 5.45
CA CYS A 130 3.26 24.01 4.91
C CYS A 130 2.24 22.86 4.97
N LYS A 131 0.96 23.24 4.98
CA LYS A 131 -0.19 22.34 4.96
C LYS A 131 -0.95 22.55 3.68
N VAL A 132 -1.10 21.48 2.91
CA VAL A 132 -1.78 21.50 1.63
C VAL A 132 -3.11 20.78 1.79
N PRO A 133 -4.26 21.47 1.65
CA PRO A 133 -5.55 20.80 1.58
C PRO A 133 -5.58 19.87 0.36
N LEU A 134 -6.10 18.66 0.55
CA LEU A 134 -6.35 17.71 -0.53
C LEU A 134 -7.85 17.65 -0.80
N GLU A 135 -8.22 17.60 -2.07
CA GLU A 135 -9.59 17.49 -2.53
C GLU A 135 -9.78 16.15 -3.24
N GLY A 136 -10.97 15.56 -3.07
CA GLY A 136 -11.32 14.31 -3.68
C GLY A 136 -11.22 13.12 -2.73
N ASN A 137 -11.61 11.97 -3.23
CA ASN A 137 -11.56 10.72 -2.52
C ASN A 137 -11.01 9.59 -3.41
N TRP A 138 -10.75 8.46 -2.80
CA TRP A 138 -10.14 7.33 -3.51
C TRP A 138 -11.04 6.78 -4.63
N PHE A 139 -12.32 6.51 -4.35
CA PHE A 139 -13.13 5.77 -5.32
C PHE A 139 -13.55 6.62 -6.52
N GLU A 140 -14.23 7.73 -6.33
CA GLU A 140 -14.73 8.52 -7.45
C GLU A 140 -13.60 9.24 -8.18
N ASN A 141 -12.78 10.00 -7.46
CA ASN A 141 -11.72 10.80 -8.06
C ASN A 141 -10.52 9.95 -8.48
N GLY A 142 -10.19 8.90 -7.74
CA GLY A 142 -9.13 7.96 -8.10
C GLY A 142 -9.45 7.22 -9.40
N PHE A 143 -10.67 6.73 -9.59
CA PHE A 143 -11.08 6.12 -10.85
C PHE A 143 -11.09 7.12 -12.00
N GLN A 144 -11.56 8.35 -11.77
CA GLN A 144 -11.47 9.42 -12.75
C GLN A 144 -10.03 9.70 -13.18
N GLY A 145 -9.12 9.79 -12.22
CA GLY A 145 -7.69 10.01 -12.48
C GLY A 145 -7.07 8.87 -13.27
N THR A 146 -7.34 7.63 -12.87
CA THR A 146 -6.83 6.43 -13.55
C THR A 146 -7.30 6.34 -15.01
N MET A 147 -8.59 6.56 -15.25
CA MET A 147 -9.13 6.57 -16.61
C MET A 147 -8.67 7.78 -17.41
N GLY A 148 -8.57 8.94 -16.77
CA GLY A 148 -8.04 10.17 -17.39
C GLY A 148 -6.60 9.98 -17.87
N GLU A 149 -5.73 9.37 -17.05
CA GLU A 149 -4.35 9.06 -17.44
C GLU A 149 -4.29 8.17 -18.69
N LEU A 150 -5.12 7.12 -18.75
CA LEU A 150 -5.19 6.26 -19.93
C LEU A 150 -5.61 7.04 -21.17
N LEU A 151 -6.61 7.90 -21.07
CA LEU A 151 -7.09 8.70 -22.22
C LEU A 151 -6.01 9.70 -22.68
N CYS A 152 -5.35 10.40 -21.74
CA CYS A 152 -4.25 11.30 -22.06
C CYS A 152 -3.08 10.56 -22.74
N ALA A 153 -2.73 9.39 -22.22
CA ALA A 153 -1.67 8.57 -22.81
C ALA A 153 -1.97 8.16 -24.26
N ILE A 154 -3.24 7.82 -24.55
CA ILE A 154 -3.69 7.51 -25.93
C ILE A 154 -3.58 8.74 -26.83
N GLU A 155 -4.06 9.91 -26.36
CA GLU A 155 -4.02 11.15 -27.12
C GLU A 155 -2.56 11.63 -27.41
N GLU A 156 -1.66 11.39 -26.47
CA GLU A 156 -0.26 11.80 -26.52
C GLU A 156 0.67 10.74 -27.15
N ASP A 157 0.13 9.59 -27.56
CA ASP A 157 0.87 8.44 -28.10
C ASP A 157 2.06 8.00 -27.21
N ARG A 158 1.78 7.88 -25.90
CA ARG A 158 2.73 7.43 -24.88
C ARG A 158 2.20 6.27 -24.04
N ASP A 159 3.07 5.58 -23.33
CA ASP A 159 2.64 4.62 -22.32
C ASP A 159 1.97 5.35 -21.13
N PRO A 160 0.87 4.81 -20.59
CA PRO A 160 0.26 5.36 -19.38
C PRO A 160 1.15 5.12 -18.15
N GLU A 161 1.15 6.06 -17.21
CA GLU A 161 1.93 5.94 -15.96
C GLU A 161 1.47 4.76 -15.09
N ASN A 162 0.20 4.39 -15.19
CA ASN A 162 -0.42 3.25 -14.50
C ASN A 162 -0.50 2.00 -15.39
N SER A 163 0.54 1.74 -16.18
CA SER A 163 0.56 0.63 -17.12
C SER A 163 0.52 -0.73 -16.43
N ALA A 164 -0.09 -1.72 -17.12
CA ALA A 164 -0.09 -3.10 -16.63
C ALA A 164 1.34 -3.66 -16.46
N ARG A 165 2.32 -3.14 -17.22
CA ARG A 165 3.72 -3.53 -17.11
C ARG A 165 4.33 -3.07 -15.79
N ASP A 166 4.09 -1.83 -15.39
CA ASP A 166 4.57 -1.31 -14.10
C ASP A 166 3.90 -1.99 -12.93
N ASN A 167 2.61 -2.34 -13.07
CA ASN A 167 1.88 -3.07 -12.05
C ASN A 167 2.44 -4.48 -11.76
N LEU A 168 3.21 -5.09 -12.68
CA LEU A 168 3.91 -6.34 -12.40
C LEU A 168 4.93 -6.20 -11.26
N ASN A 169 5.51 -5.03 -11.05
CA ASN A 169 6.41 -4.76 -9.93
C ASN A 169 5.64 -4.75 -8.61
N SER A 170 4.46 -4.15 -8.59
CA SER A 170 3.57 -4.12 -7.41
C SER A 170 3.08 -5.52 -7.04
N LEU A 171 2.70 -6.31 -8.03
CA LEU A 171 2.33 -7.72 -7.83
C LEU A 171 3.52 -8.56 -7.33
N ALA A 172 4.74 -8.28 -7.80
CA ALA A 172 5.94 -8.98 -7.33
C ALA A 172 6.19 -8.72 -5.83
N LEU A 173 5.97 -7.49 -5.34
CA LEU A 173 6.04 -7.16 -3.91
C LEU A 173 4.92 -7.86 -3.13
N CYS A 174 3.69 -7.79 -3.62
CA CYS A 174 2.53 -8.42 -3.00
C CYS A 174 2.74 -9.94 -2.83
N PHE A 175 3.13 -10.64 -3.89
CA PHE A 175 3.36 -12.08 -3.86
C PHE A 175 4.54 -12.48 -2.96
N ALA A 176 5.60 -11.68 -2.96
CA ALA A 176 6.70 -11.88 -2.02
C ALA A 176 6.25 -11.69 -0.56
N GLY A 177 5.41 -10.68 -0.29
CA GLY A 177 4.81 -10.44 1.02
C GLY A 177 3.94 -11.61 1.50
N ILE A 178 3.06 -12.14 0.64
CA ILE A 178 2.22 -13.30 0.96
C ILE A 178 3.09 -14.52 1.25
N LYS A 179 4.05 -14.82 0.39
CA LYS A 179 4.97 -15.95 0.59
C LYS A 179 5.75 -15.80 1.89
N SER A 180 6.22 -14.59 2.19
CA SER A 180 6.92 -14.30 3.44
C SER A 180 6.03 -14.53 4.66
N ALA A 181 4.77 -14.11 4.61
CA ALA A 181 3.81 -14.33 5.70
C ALA A 181 3.54 -15.83 5.93
N ASP A 182 3.51 -16.64 4.87
CA ASP A 182 3.35 -18.09 4.96
C ASP A 182 4.57 -18.80 5.54
N THR A 183 5.76 -18.40 5.11
CA THR A 183 7.01 -19.13 5.45
C THR A 183 7.78 -18.51 6.61
N GLN A 184 7.47 -17.28 6.99
CA GLN A 184 8.22 -16.49 7.98
C GLN A 184 9.69 -16.26 7.54
N GLU A 185 9.92 -16.22 6.24
CA GLU A 185 11.22 -16.00 5.63
C GLU A 185 11.24 -14.72 4.83
N VAL A 186 12.42 -14.16 4.60
CA VAL A 186 12.65 -13.05 3.69
C VAL A 186 12.56 -13.56 2.26
N VAL A 187 11.78 -12.88 1.41
CA VAL A 187 11.53 -13.30 0.03
C VAL A 187 11.97 -12.19 -0.94
N LYS A 188 12.61 -12.57 -2.03
CA LYS A 188 12.99 -11.63 -3.08
C LYS A 188 11.81 -11.39 -4.03
N PRO A 189 11.47 -10.13 -4.35
CA PRO A 189 10.42 -9.82 -5.33
C PRO A 189 10.67 -10.47 -6.69
N GLY A 190 9.61 -11.01 -7.29
CA GLY A 190 9.65 -11.69 -8.59
C GLY A 190 10.03 -13.17 -8.56
N GLU A 191 10.47 -13.73 -7.42
CA GLU A 191 10.69 -15.17 -7.27
C GLU A 191 9.37 -15.96 -7.19
N VAL A 192 8.33 -15.33 -6.64
CA VAL A 192 6.99 -15.93 -6.51
C VAL A 192 6.11 -15.42 -7.64
N ARG A 193 5.53 -16.35 -8.41
CA ARG A 193 4.65 -16.05 -9.55
C ARG A 193 3.25 -16.63 -9.42
N LYS A 194 3.02 -17.42 -8.37
CA LYS A 194 1.73 -18.00 -8.02
C LYS A 194 1.61 -18.04 -6.51
N ILE A 195 0.42 -17.77 -6.02
CA ILE A 195 0.04 -17.96 -4.64
C ILE A 195 -0.59 -19.34 -4.55
N GLU A 196 -0.09 -20.14 -3.63
CA GLU A 196 -0.66 -21.45 -3.27
C GLU A 196 -1.57 -21.19 -2.06
N GLY A 197 -2.86 -21.14 -2.27
CA GLY A 197 -3.88 -20.98 -1.24
C GLY A 197 -4.92 -22.08 -1.29
#